data_3b21e983b817fe3dfc8558a6161b2775
#
_entry.id   3b21e983b817fe3dfc8558a6161b2775
#
_cell.length_a   1.000
_cell.length_b   1.000
_cell.length_c   1.000
_cell.angle_alpha   90.00
_cell.angle_beta   90.00
_cell.angle_gamma   90.00
#
_symmetry.space_group_name_H-M   'P 1'
#
loop_
_entity.id
_entity.type
_entity.pdbx_description
1 polymer ?
#
loop_
_entity_poly.entity_id
_entity_poly.type
_entity_poly.pdbx_seq_one_letter_code
_entity_poly.pdbx_strand_id
1 'polypeptide(L)'
;VCVAALLLAVSVNLSNLYHTWEYSKESMRGKSELKADTGNQTSNGLDRDYMTQWSYGIGETWSLLIPDVKGGGTAAIGKEAQNAPAQYRQIIAQQNRYWGDQPFTSGPVYAGAFFMTLFVLSFFLLPGRLKWYLLGATLITVFLSWGKNMMWFTDLFADYFPMYSKFRSVSSILVVAELVIPLMAALAVVEMVKNPDILKQKRKALYISFGLTGGIALLFAIAPGLFFNFLSEQESQYFLPQAAQNNQVAAIIGALENVRMGIFRSDAWRSVFIIAIGGLLTFLFARKKLNANFFVTGLIVLCLVDMWTVDKRYLNSEHFIRKQDTKDFASFFPKSPADRVILQDNDPYYRVYNLTTNTFSDGATSFYHKAIGGYHAAKLGRYQELIEHQISKGNEQVLNMLNAKYYIVPDENRQPQAH
;
A
#
# COMPACT_ATOMS: atom_id res chain seq x y z
N VAL A 1 -30.56 18.46 -8.67
CA VAL A 1 -30.38 17.76 -7.40
C VAL A 1 -28.90 17.56 -7.08
N CYS A 2 -28.09 16.92 -7.95
CA CYS A 2 -26.66 16.63 -7.67
C CYS A 2 -25.84 17.91 -7.43
N VAL A 3 -26.01 18.97 -8.22
CA VAL A 3 -25.30 20.25 -8.03
C VAL A 3 -25.68 20.90 -6.70
N ALA A 4 -26.94 20.91 -6.35
CA ALA A 4 -27.38 21.45 -5.05
C ALA A 4 -26.84 20.65 -3.87
N ALA A 5 -26.81 19.31 -3.99
CA ALA A 5 -26.22 18.44 -2.97
C ALA A 5 -24.70 18.68 -2.83
N LEU A 6 -23.98 18.88 -3.94
CA LEU A 6 -22.55 19.20 -3.94
C LEU A 6 -22.29 20.56 -3.26
N LEU A 7 -23.05 21.59 -3.64
CA LEU A 7 -22.93 22.92 -3.02
C LEU A 7 -23.21 22.87 -1.52
N LEU A 8 -24.22 22.12 -1.10
CA LEU A 8 -24.53 21.95 0.32
C LEU A 8 -23.40 21.22 1.06
N ALA A 9 -22.86 20.13 0.47
CA ALA A 9 -21.74 19.39 1.06
C ALA A 9 -20.49 20.25 1.21
N VAL A 10 -20.16 21.06 0.19
CA VAL A 10 -19.04 22.00 0.24
C VAL A 10 -19.30 23.09 1.30
N SER A 11 -20.51 23.66 1.38
CA SER A 11 -20.83 24.73 2.33
C SER A 11 -20.72 24.28 3.80
N VAL A 12 -21.16 23.06 4.12
CA VAL A 12 -21.05 22.51 5.49
C VAL A 12 -19.58 22.29 5.89
N ASN A 13 -18.70 21.98 4.92
CA ASN A 13 -17.28 21.74 5.14
C ASN A 13 -16.39 22.94 4.82
N LEU A 14 -16.96 24.09 4.47
CA LEU A 14 -16.23 25.23 3.92
C LEU A 14 -15.08 25.71 4.82
N SER A 15 -15.31 25.77 6.14
CA SER A 15 -14.29 26.18 7.10
C SER A 15 -13.07 25.23 7.06
N ASN A 16 -13.32 23.93 7.15
CA ASN A 16 -12.25 22.93 7.11
C ASN A 16 -11.50 22.93 5.78
N LEU A 17 -12.24 23.05 4.66
CA LEU A 17 -11.66 23.09 3.32
C LEU A 17 -10.81 24.35 3.14
N TYR A 18 -11.30 25.51 3.58
CA TYR A 18 -10.59 26.79 3.46
C TYR A 18 -9.30 26.78 4.28
N HIS A 19 -9.35 26.42 5.56
CA HIS A 19 -8.17 26.39 6.42
C HIS A 19 -7.16 25.34 5.98
N THR A 20 -7.61 24.17 5.52
CA THR A 20 -6.72 23.15 4.96
C THR A 20 -6.04 23.65 3.68
N TRP A 21 -6.78 24.32 2.81
CA TRP A 21 -6.23 24.90 1.58
C TRP A 21 -5.22 26.01 1.89
N GLU A 22 -5.54 26.92 2.81
CA GLU A 22 -4.65 28.00 3.23
C GLU A 22 -3.37 27.42 3.87
N TYR A 23 -3.50 26.54 4.85
CA TYR A 23 -2.36 25.89 5.50
C TYR A 23 -1.50 25.06 4.50
N SER A 24 -2.11 24.45 3.51
CA SER A 24 -1.40 23.64 2.53
C SER A 24 -0.35 24.43 1.75
N LYS A 25 -0.53 25.76 1.59
CA LYS A 25 0.42 26.64 0.89
C LYS A 25 1.72 26.81 1.68
N GLU A 26 1.62 26.88 3.00
CA GLU A 26 2.75 27.08 3.92
C GLU A 26 3.40 25.76 4.35
N SER A 27 2.76 24.64 4.06
CA SER A 27 3.29 23.31 4.39
C SER A 27 4.28 22.82 3.35
N MET A 28 5.03 21.76 3.67
CA MET A 28 5.90 21.04 2.71
C MET A 28 5.16 20.55 1.44
N ARG A 29 3.84 20.65 1.42
CA ARG A 29 2.98 20.37 0.25
C ARG A 29 2.72 21.63 -0.61
N GLY A 30 3.28 22.77 -0.22
CA GLY A 30 3.34 24.01 -0.99
C GLY A 30 4.54 24.06 -1.91
N LYS A 31 4.73 25.21 -2.56
CA LYS A 31 5.91 25.46 -3.38
C LYS A 31 7.13 25.70 -2.48
N SER A 32 8.26 25.08 -2.80
CA SER A 32 9.52 25.31 -2.11
C SER A 32 10.05 26.71 -2.44
N GLU A 33 10.61 27.43 -1.44
CA GLU A 33 11.24 28.74 -1.62
C GLU A 33 12.73 28.60 -2.01
N LEU A 34 13.39 27.51 -1.62
CA LEU A 34 14.84 27.32 -1.78
C LEU A 34 15.22 26.40 -2.95
N LYS A 35 14.29 25.50 -3.37
CA LYS A 35 14.59 24.59 -4.47
C LYS A 35 14.51 25.34 -5.79
N ALA A 36 15.60 25.33 -6.56
CA ALA A 36 15.58 25.78 -7.95
C ALA A 36 14.57 24.93 -8.74
N ASP A 37 13.89 25.56 -9.72
CA ASP A 37 12.97 24.85 -10.61
C ASP A 37 13.76 23.87 -11.48
N THR A 38 13.79 22.62 -11.07
CA THR A 38 14.53 21.52 -11.72
C THR A 38 13.69 20.79 -12.77
N GLY A 39 12.49 21.30 -13.10
CA GLY A 39 11.52 20.61 -13.97
C GLY A 39 10.79 19.46 -13.29
N ASN A 40 11.18 19.06 -12.07
CA ASN A 40 10.53 18.01 -11.29
C ASN A 40 9.40 18.53 -10.39
N GLN A 41 9.30 19.84 -10.22
CA GLN A 41 8.23 20.45 -9.44
C GLN A 41 6.90 20.44 -10.20
N THR A 42 5.81 20.14 -9.49
CA THR A 42 4.47 20.39 -10.00
C THR A 42 4.17 21.89 -9.92
N SER A 43 3.20 22.35 -10.70
CA SER A 43 2.86 23.80 -10.79
C SER A 43 2.55 24.44 -9.42
N ASN A 44 2.05 23.68 -8.44
CA ASN A 44 1.61 24.22 -7.15
C ASN A 44 1.54 23.20 -6.02
N GLY A 45 2.39 22.18 -6.04
CA GLY A 45 2.32 21.06 -5.07
C GLY A 45 3.67 20.42 -4.77
N LEU A 46 3.62 19.14 -4.45
CA LEU A 46 4.78 18.29 -4.17
C LEU A 46 5.62 18.07 -5.45
N ASP A 47 6.89 17.77 -5.27
CA ASP A 47 7.74 17.28 -6.35
C ASP A 47 7.16 15.97 -6.91
N ARG A 48 7.32 15.75 -8.22
CA ARG A 48 6.78 14.57 -8.92
C ARG A 48 7.28 13.26 -8.31
N ASP A 49 8.56 13.15 -8.00
CA ASP A 49 9.15 11.96 -7.38
C ASP A 49 8.55 11.71 -5.99
N TYR A 50 8.38 12.76 -5.19
CA TYR A 50 7.79 12.63 -3.86
C TYR A 50 6.29 12.31 -3.92
N MET A 51 5.54 12.92 -4.82
CA MET A 51 4.11 12.68 -5.04
C MET A 51 3.85 11.24 -5.49
N THR A 52 4.73 10.69 -6.35
CA THR A 52 4.59 9.35 -6.93
C THR A 52 5.38 8.27 -6.20
N GLN A 53 5.91 8.55 -5.01
CA GLN A 53 6.72 7.61 -4.25
C GLN A 53 5.98 6.30 -3.94
N TRP A 54 4.68 6.35 -3.66
CA TRP A 54 3.81 5.18 -3.49
C TRP A 54 3.04 4.85 -4.77
N SER A 55 3.75 4.72 -5.87
CA SER A 55 3.18 4.23 -7.12
C SER A 55 3.01 2.72 -7.10
N TYR A 56 1.87 2.27 -7.60
CA TYR A 56 1.58 0.86 -7.76
C TYR A 56 2.28 0.32 -8.99
N GLY A 57 2.87 -0.86 -8.89
CA GLY A 57 3.48 -1.52 -10.06
C GLY A 57 2.42 -1.97 -11.07
N ILE A 58 2.70 -1.86 -12.37
CA ILE A 58 1.77 -2.37 -13.40
C ILE A 58 1.48 -3.85 -13.18
N GLY A 59 2.53 -4.65 -12.95
CA GLY A 59 2.39 -6.07 -12.61
C GLY A 59 1.73 -6.32 -11.25
N GLU A 60 1.85 -5.37 -10.32
CA GLU A 60 1.24 -5.44 -9.00
C GLU A 60 -0.29 -5.32 -9.05
N THR A 61 -0.86 -4.75 -10.12
CA THR A 61 -2.31 -4.67 -10.34
C THR A 61 -2.99 -6.04 -10.33
N TRP A 62 -2.26 -7.11 -10.64
CA TRP A 62 -2.77 -8.48 -10.54
C TRP A 62 -3.06 -8.91 -9.10
N SER A 63 -2.66 -8.12 -8.09
CA SER A 63 -3.06 -8.37 -6.69
C SER A 63 -4.58 -8.29 -6.50
N LEU A 64 -5.31 -7.56 -7.33
CA LEU A 64 -6.78 -7.58 -7.34
C LEU A 64 -7.35 -9.00 -7.52
N LEU A 65 -6.58 -9.90 -8.15
CA LEU A 65 -6.94 -11.31 -8.44
C LEU A 65 -6.12 -12.31 -7.61
N ILE A 66 -4.83 -12.04 -7.38
CA ILE A 66 -3.88 -12.92 -6.69
C ILE A 66 -3.15 -12.11 -5.62
N PRO A 67 -3.46 -12.29 -4.32
CA PRO A 67 -3.02 -11.35 -3.27
C PRO A 67 -1.50 -11.14 -3.22
N ASP A 68 -0.72 -12.21 -3.24
CA ASP A 68 0.74 -12.12 -3.06
C ASP A 68 1.52 -12.05 -4.39
N VAL A 69 0.95 -11.40 -5.42
CA VAL A 69 1.61 -11.25 -6.73
C VAL A 69 2.97 -10.54 -6.65
N LYS A 70 3.15 -9.67 -5.66
CA LYS A 70 4.42 -9.01 -5.31
C LYS A 70 4.78 -9.23 -3.82
N GLY A 71 4.36 -10.36 -3.25
CA GLY A 71 4.67 -10.74 -1.87
C GLY A 71 3.75 -10.15 -0.81
N GLY A 72 2.74 -9.39 -1.21
CA GLY A 72 1.68 -8.86 -0.35
C GLY A 72 2.10 -7.65 0.47
N GLY A 73 2.67 -7.84 1.66
CA GLY A 73 3.08 -6.77 2.56
C GLY A 73 4.56 -6.76 2.89
N THR A 74 5.06 -5.61 3.33
CA THR A 74 6.44 -5.44 3.78
C THR A 74 6.63 -6.13 5.13
N ALA A 75 7.28 -7.27 5.11
CA ALA A 75 7.61 -8.08 6.27
C ALA A 75 8.81 -8.98 5.94
N ALA A 76 9.41 -9.61 6.94
CA ALA A 76 10.40 -10.64 6.71
C ALA A 76 9.74 -11.89 6.09
N ILE A 77 10.44 -12.59 5.18
CA ILE A 77 9.98 -13.85 4.57
C ILE A 77 9.65 -14.89 5.65
N GLY A 78 10.50 -14.99 6.69
CA GLY A 78 10.23 -15.83 7.83
C GLY A 78 10.13 -17.31 7.48
N LYS A 79 8.97 -17.94 7.76
CA LYS A 79 8.75 -19.39 7.64
C LYS A 79 8.86 -19.92 6.21
N GLU A 80 8.52 -19.14 5.21
CA GLU A 80 8.60 -19.51 3.80
C GLU A 80 10.03 -19.77 3.32
N ALA A 81 11.04 -19.22 4.04
CA ALA A 81 12.45 -19.48 3.80
C ALA A 81 12.85 -20.95 4.00
N GLN A 82 12.02 -21.78 4.63
CA GLN A 82 12.24 -23.23 4.74
C GLN A 82 12.31 -23.93 3.37
N ASN A 83 11.70 -23.31 2.35
CA ASN A 83 11.77 -23.80 0.97
C ASN A 83 13.14 -23.51 0.29
N ALA A 84 14.00 -22.71 0.92
CA ALA A 84 15.36 -22.46 0.44
C ALA A 84 16.33 -23.56 0.84
N PRO A 85 17.48 -23.71 0.14
CA PRO A 85 18.58 -24.57 0.57
C PRO A 85 19.00 -24.26 2.00
N ALA A 86 19.30 -25.31 2.80
CA ALA A 86 19.51 -25.20 4.25
C ALA A 86 20.52 -24.12 4.65
N GLN A 87 21.59 -23.97 3.87
CA GLN A 87 22.67 -23.01 4.08
C GLN A 87 22.25 -21.54 3.92
N TYR A 88 21.16 -21.25 3.21
CA TYR A 88 20.71 -19.88 2.93
C TYR A 88 19.43 -19.51 3.71
N ARG A 89 18.80 -20.47 4.41
CA ARG A 89 17.50 -20.26 5.10
C ARG A 89 17.50 -19.06 6.03
N GLN A 90 18.54 -18.93 6.86
CA GLN A 90 18.63 -17.85 7.83
C GLN A 90 18.73 -16.47 7.16
N ILE A 91 19.53 -16.36 6.11
CA ILE A 91 19.71 -15.11 5.35
C ILE A 91 18.40 -14.76 4.64
N ILE A 92 17.75 -15.72 3.99
CA ILE A 92 16.52 -15.51 3.23
C ILE A 92 15.35 -15.21 4.16
N ALA A 93 15.29 -15.82 5.35
CA ALA A 93 14.23 -15.54 6.34
C ALA A 93 14.18 -14.07 6.77
N GLN A 94 15.31 -13.37 6.72
CA GLN A 94 15.42 -11.96 7.08
C GLN A 94 15.17 -11.00 5.90
N GLN A 95 15.12 -11.51 4.66
CA GLN A 95 14.86 -10.69 3.48
C GLN A 95 13.41 -10.21 3.44
N ASN A 96 13.18 -9.09 2.75
CA ASN A 96 11.84 -8.54 2.57
C ASN A 96 10.99 -9.50 1.72
N ARG A 97 9.79 -9.79 2.20
CA ARG A 97 8.77 -10.58 1.49
C ARG A 97 8.21 -9.79 0.29
N TYR A 98 7.99 -8.48 0.45
CA TYR A 98 7.47 -7.60 -0.59
C TYR A 98 8.58 -7.17 -1.57
N TRP A 99 8.31 -7.30 -2.87
CA TRP A 99 9.22 -6.90 -3.97
C TRP A 99 8.50 -6.07 -5.04
N GLY A 100 7.46 -5.32 -4.66
CA GLY A 100 6.76 -4.37 -5.53
C GLY A 100 7.44 -3.00 -5.59
N ASP A 101 6.77 -2.04 -6.23
CA ASP A 101 7.34 -0.73 -6.56
C ASP A 101 7.17 0.31 -5.44
N GLN A 102 6.36 0.02 -4.43
CA GLN A 102 6.16 0.91 -3.29
C GLN A 102 7.32 0.78 -2.28
N PRO A 103 7.71 1.85 -1.57
CA PRO A 103 8.77 1.78 -0.56
C PRO A 103 8.45 0.76 0.55
N PHE A 104 7.19 0.70 0.94
CA PHE A 104 6.62 -0.29 1.86
C PHE A 104 5.10 -0.31 1.72
N THR A 105 4.49 -1.43 2.09
CA THR A 105 3.03 -1.59 2.14
C THR A 105 2.62 -2.53 3.27
N SER A 106 1.45 -2.33 3.86
CA SER A 106 0.92 -3.18 4.92
C SER A 106 0.19 -4.42 4.39
N GLY A 107 -0.11 -4.45 3.10
CA GLY A 107 -0.81 -5.56 2.44
C GLY A 107 -1.18 -5.22 1.01
N PRO A 108 -1.64 -6.21 0.24
CA PRO A 108 -2.04 -6.02 -1.16
C PRO A 108 -3.41 -5.34 -1.25
N VAL A 109 -3.67 -4.67 -2.37
CA VAL A 109 -5.02 -4.30 -2.78
C VAL A 109 -5.67 -5.54 -3.39
N TYR A 110 -6.60 -6.18 -2.68
CA TYR A 110 -7.19 -7.46 -3.08
C TYR A 110 -8.71 -7.37 -3.14
N ALA A 111 -9.27 -7.59 -4.33
CA ALA A 111 -10.71 -7.52 -4.54
C ALA A 111 -11.44 -8.86 -4.39
N GLY A 112 -10.71 -9.96 -4.33
CA GLY A 112 -11.25 -11.32 -4.27
C GLY A 112 -11.22 -12.04 -5.61
N ALA A 113 -10.69 -13.27 -5.64
CA ALA A 113 -10.46 -14.01 -6.88
C ALA A 113 -11.76 -14.26 -7.66
N PHE A 114 -12.83 -14.70 -6.99
CA PHE A 114 -14.10 -14.94 -7.67
C PHE A 114 -14.87 -13.65 -7.94
N PHE A 115 -14.72 -12.60 -7.12
CA PHE A 115 -15.31 -11.30 -7.42
C PHE A 115 -14.77 -10.71 -8.71
N MET A 116 -13.46 -10.86 -8.99
CA MET A 116 -12.90 -10.46 -10.28
C MET A 116 -13.55 -11.20 -11.46
N THR A 117 -13.85 -12.50 -11.31
CA THR A 117 -14.58 -13.25 -12.33
C THR A 117 -16.00 -12.71 -12.55
N LEU A 118 -16.71 -12.44 -11.45
CA LEU A 118 -18.06 -11.87 -11.50
C LEU A 118 -18.05 -10.42 -12.03
N PHE A 119 -17.03 -9.63 -11.71
CA PHE A 119 -16.84 -8.30 -12.26
C PHE A 119 -16.71 -8.34 -13.79
N VAL A 120 -15.86 -9.20 -14.33
CA VAL A 120 -15.74 -9.37 -15.78
C VAL A 120 -17.07 -9.87 -16.38
N LEU A 121 -17.73 -10.82 -15.73
CA LEU A 121 -19.02 -11.35 -16.18
C LEU A 121 -20.12 -10.27 -16.19
N SER A 122 -20.08 -9.32 -15.24
CA SER A 122 -21.07 -8.26 -15.12
C SER A 122 -21.21 -7.41 -16.38
N PHE A 123 -20.14 -7.17 -17.13
CA PHE A 123 -20.17 -6.39 -18.38
C PHE A 123 -21.05 -7.04 -19.45
N PHE A 124 -21.17 -8.34 -19.41
CA PHE A 124 -22.01 -9.10 -20.33
C PHE A 124 -23.45 -9.27 -19.83
N LEU A 125 -23.64 -9.36 -18.49
CA LEU A 125 -24.95 -9.62 -17.91
C LEU A 125 -25.78 -8.36 -17.71
N LEU A 126 -25.16 -7.28 -17.19
CA LEU A 126 -25.89 -6.08 -16.80
C LEU A 126 -26.40 -5.29 -18.01
N PRO A 127 -27.67 -4.85 -17.97
CA PRO A 127 -28.21 -3.92 -18.97
C PRO A 127 -27.75 -2.49 -18.72
N GLY A 128 -27.97 -1.60 -19.69
CA GLY A 128 -27.77 -0.17 -19.55
C GLY A 128 -26.30 0.29 -19.62
N ARG A 129 -26.10 1.58 -19.34
CA ARG A 129 -24.79 2.26 -19.50
C ARG A 129 -23.97 2.34 -18.23
N LEU A 130 -24.57 2.11 -17.05
CA LEU A 130 -23.90 2.24 -15.75
C LEU A 130 -22.59 1.43 -15.68
N LYS A 131 -22.59 0.21 -16.21
CA LYS A 131 -21.40 -0.66 -16.24
C LYS A 131 -20.19 -0.02 -16.93
N TRP A 132 -20.42 0.80 -17.97
CA TRP A 132 -19.33 1.47 -18.69
C TRP A 132 -18.77 2.65 -17.91
N TYR A 133 -19.61 3.39 -17.18
CA TYR A 133 -19.15 4.45 -16.28
C TYR A 133 -18.32 3.87 -15.13
N LEU A 134 -18.77 2.76 -14.56
CA LEU A 134 -18.05 2.07 -13.50
C LEU A 134 -16.74 1.45 -14.00
N LEU A 135 -16.72 0.89 -15.22
CA LEU A 135 -15.46 0.46 -15.85
C LEU A 135 -14.51 1.63 -16.04
N GLY A 136 -14.99 2.74 -16.59
CA GLY A 136 -14.20 3.95 -16.78
C GLY A 136 -13.59 4.44 -15.46
N ALA A 137 -14.38 4.49 -14.38
CA ALA A 137 -13.90 4.84 -13.06
C ALA A 137 -12.80 3.87 -12.57
N THR A 138 -13.02 2.55 -12.72
CA THR A 138 -12.03 1.54 -12.34
C THR A 138 -10.74 1.71 -13.14
N LEU A 139 -10.81 1.87 -14.45
CA LEU A 139 -9.61 2.02 -15.30
C LEU A 139 -8.85 3.30 -14.99
N ILE A 140 -9.55 4.42 -14.81
CA ILE A 140 -8.91 5.71 -14.44
C ILE A 140 -8.18 5.57 -13.11
N THR A 141 -8.79 4.95 -12.10
CA THR A 141 -8.16 4.79 -10.80
C THR A 141 -6.99 3.82 -10.82
N VAL A 142 -7.05 2.75 -11.60
CA VAL A 142 -5.91 1.86 -11.84
C VAL A 142 -4.77 2.59 -12.53
N PHE A 143 -5.02 3.36 -13.60
CA PHE A 143 -3.97 4.11 -14.29
C PHE A 143 -3.35 5.19 -13.42
N LEU A 144 -4.15 5.91 -12.63
CA LEU A 144 -3.63 6.89 -11.67
C LEU A 144 -2.81 6.25 -10.56
N SER A 145 -3.16 5.03 -10.13
CA SER A 145 -2.39 4.31 -9.11
C SER A 145 -0.97 3.93 -9.56
N TRP A 146 -0.76 3.77 -10.87
CA TRP A 146 0.57 3.47 -11.42
C TRP A 146 1.56 4.62 -11.30
N GLY A 147 1.11 5.85 -11.10
CA GLY A 147 1.93 7.03 -10.78
C GLY A 147 3.16 7.17 -11.69
N LYS A 148 4.37 6.95 -11.13
CA LYS A 148 5.64 7.01 -11.87
C LYS A 148 5.72 6.02 -13.04
N ASN A 149 5.00 4.89 -12.96
CA ASN A 149 4.99 3.86 -14.01
C ASN A 149 4.11 4.26 -15.21
N MET A 150 3.34 5.36 -15.10
CA MET A 150 2.54 5.94 -16.18
C MET A 150 2.53 7.47 -16.08
N MET A 151 3.73 8.07 -16.08
CA MET A 151 3.94 9.47 -15.71
C MET A 151 3.16 10.45 -16.59
N TRP A 152 3.09 10.21 -17.89
CA TRP A 152 2.34 11.08 -18.82
C TRP A 152 0.85 11.23 -18.43
N PHE A 153 0.23 10.18 -17.88
CA PHE A 153 -1.16 10.22 -17.43
C PHE A 153 -1.26 10.90 -16.05
N THR A 154 -0.30 10.64 -15.18
CA THR A 154 -0.19 11.25 -13.85
C THR A 154 0.02 12.76 -13.94
N ASP A 155 0.87 13.23 -14.87
CA ASP A 155 1.13 14.68 -15.11
C ASP A 155 -0.13 15.42 -15.52
N LEU A 156 -0.99 14.81 -16.34
CA LEU A 156 -2.27 15.41 -16.72
C LEU A 156 -3.11 15.79 -15.48
N PHE A 157 -3.10 14.93 -14.45
CA PHE A 157 -3.82 15.22 -13.20
C PHE A 157 -3.02 16.11 -12.26
N ALA A 158 -1.70 15.94 -12.18
CA ALA A 158 -0.85 16.75 -11.34
C ALA A 158 -0.87 18.23 -11.70
N ASP A 159 -0.92 18.54 -13.00
CA ASP A 159 -0.85 19.91 -13.50
C ASP A 159 -2.23 20.57 -13.66
N TYR A 160 -3.27 19.79 -13.99
CA TYR A 160 -4.59 20.36 -14.33
C TYR A 160 -5.70 20.04 -13.32
N PHE A 161 -5.55 18.98 -12.50
CA PHE A 161 -6.61 18.64 -11.55
C PHE A 161 -6.37 19.31 -10.19
N PRO A 162 -7.34 20.09 -9.68
CA PRO A 162 -7.17 20.82 -8.43
C PRO A 162 -6.81 19.89 -7.26
N MET A 163 -5.81 20.28 -6.47
CA MET A 163 -5.36 19.60 -5.26
C MET A 163 -4.67 18.24 -5.47
N TYR A 164 -4.67 17.66 -6.68
CA TYR A 164 -4.08 16.33 -6.90
C TYR A 164 -2.59 16.29 -6.50
N SER A 165 -1.83 17.30 -6.88
CA SER A 165 -0.40 17.45 -6.56
C SER A 165 -0.09 17.65 -5.06
N LYS A 166 -1.10 17.76 -4.20
CA LYS A 166 -0.94 17.87 -2.74
C LYS A 166 -0.87 16.51 -2.03
N PHE A 167 -1.16 15.41 -2.73
CA PHE A 167 -1.18 14.07 -2.16
C PHE A 167 0.06 13.27 -2.56
N ARG A 168 0.51 12.38 -1.67
CA ARG A 168 1.74 11.62 -1.82
C ARG A 168 1.53 10.15 -2.19
N SER A 169 0.36 9.61 -1.93
CA SER A 169 0.08 8.18 -2.10
C SER A 169 -0.94 7.98 -3.22
N VAL A 170 -0.43 7.98 -4.47
CA VAL A 170 -1.29 7.81 -5.65
C VAL A 170 -1.98 6.45 -5.69
N SER A 171 -1.39 5.41 -5.09
CA SER A 171 -2.00 4.08 -4.99
C SER A 171 -3.29 4.05 -4.17
N SER A 172 -3.49 5.00 -3.24
CA SER A 172 -4.70 5.07 -2.41
C SER A 172 -5.99 5.25 -3.21
N ILE A 173 -5.90 5.72 -4.46
CA ILE A 173 -7.06 5.88 -5.33
C ILE A 173 -7.72 4.54 -5.72
N LEU A 174 -7.00 3.42 -5.56
CA LEU A 174 -7.53 2.07 -5.80
C LEU A 174 -8.73 1.71 -4.92
N VAL A 175 -8.99 2.47 -3.84
CA VAL A 175 -10.21 2.32 -3.03
C VAL A 175 -11.49 2.39 -3.87
N VAL A 176 -11.46 3.16 -4.99
CA VAL A 176 -12.60 3.21 -5.92
C VAL A 176 -12.76 1.88 -6.67
N ALA A 177 -11.66 1.27 -7.10
CA ALA A 177 -11.69 -0.06 -7.72
C ALA A 177 -12.17 -1.13 -6.72
N GLU A 178 -11.70 -1.07 -5.45
CA GLU A 178 -12.12 -1.97 -4.38
C GLU A 178 -13.62 -1.85 -4.04
N LEU A 179 -14.21 -0.69 -4.25
CA LEU A 179 -15.66 -0.50 -4.12
C LEU A 179 -16.41 -0.98 -5.36
N VAL A 180 -15.94 -0.63 -6.57
CA VAL A 180 -16.65 -0.87 -7.82
C VAL A 180 -16.66 -2.35 -8.20
N ILE A 181 -15.53 -3.05 -7.99
CA ILE A 181 -15.41 -4.48 -8.36
C ILE A 181 -16.44 -5.35 -7.62
N PRO A 182 -16.54 -5.32 -6.29
CA PRO A 182 -17.55 -6.08 -5.56
C PRO A 182 -18.97 -5.63 -5.86
N LEU A 183 -19.20 -4.31 -6.06
CA LEU A 183 -20.53 -3.80 -6.44
C LEU A 183 -21.00 -4.40 -7.76
N MET A 184 -20.16 -4.37 -8.79
CA MET A 184 -20.48 -4.93 -10.10
C MET A 184 -20.66 -6.46 -10.03
N ALA A 185 -19.85 -7.14 -9.23
CA ALA A 185 -19.99 -8.56 -8.97
C ALA A 185 -21.34 -8.89 -8.32
N ALA A 186 -21.74 -8.13 -7.29
CA ALA A 186 -23.02 -8.30 -6.63
C ALA A 186 -24.19 -8.05 -7.60
N LEU A 187 -24.12 -7.01 -8.43
CA LEU A 187 -25.13 -6.73 -9.46
C LEU A 187 -25.24 -7.88 -10.48
N ALA A 188 -24.11 -8.49 -10.86
CA ALA A 188 -24.13 -9.68 -11.72
C ALA A 188 -24.86 -10.86 -11.07
N VAL A 189 -24.65 -11.10 -9.76
CA VAL A 189 -25.37 -12.13 -9.01
C VAL A 189 -26.86 -11.83 -8.95
N VAL A 190 -27.25 -10.57 -8.71
CA VAL A 190 -28.67 -10.15 -8.73
C VAL A 190 -29.32 -10.46 -10.10
N GLU A 191 -28.62 -10.14 -11.19
CA GLU A 191 -29.13 -10.40 -12.54
C GLU A 191 -29.26 -11.91 -12.82
N MET A 192 -28.32 -12.72 -12.37
CA MET A 192 -28.38 -14.18 -12.47
C MET A 192 -29.56 -14.76 -11.69
N VAL A 193 -29.83 -14.23 -10.49
CA VAL A 193 -30.95 -14.69 -9.65
C VAL A 193 -32.31 -14.29 -10.26
N LYS A 194 -32.41 -13.06 -10.81
CA LYS A 194 -33.62 -12.58 -11.50
C LYS A 194 -33.92 -13.34 -12.78
N ASN A 195 -32.88 -13.71 -13.52
CA ASN A 195 -32.99 -14.44 -14.78
C ASN A 195 -32.05 -15.66 -14.80
N PRO A 196 -32.44 -16.80 -14.21
CA PRO A 196 -31.58 -17.98 -14.13
C PRO A 196 -31.11 -18.55 -15.46
N ASP A 197 -31.87 -18.30 -16.54
CA ASP A 197 -31.54 -18.81 -17.88
C ASP A 197 -30.54 -17.89 -18.63
N ILE A 198 -30.21 -16.71 -18.10
CA ILE A 198 -29.27 -15.75 -18.72
C ILE A 198 -27.89 -16.38 -18.98
N LEU A 199 -27.44 -17.26 -18.08
CA LEU A 199 -26.14 -17.94 -18.20
C LEU A 199 -26.13 -18.93 -19.37
N LYS A 200 -27.27 -19.55 -19.68
CA LYS A 200 -27.41 -20.44 -20.87
C LYS A 200 -27.40 -19.62 -22.15
N GLN A 201 -28.05 -18.47 -22.14
CA GLN A 201 -28.12 -17.57 -23.29
C GLN A 201 -26.77 -16.95 -23.59
N LYS A 202 -25.98 -16.61 -22.54
CA LYS A 202 -24.71 -15.91 -22.63
C LYS A 202 -23.48 -16.79 -22.29
N ARG A 203 -23.48 -18.04 -22.77
CA ARG A 203 -22.40 -19.01 -22.50
C ARG A 203 -21.00 -18.50 -22.88
N LYS A 204 -20.89 -17.75 -23.99
CA LYS A 204 -19.60 -17.12 -24.39
C LYS A 204 -19.06 -16.16 -23.32
N ALA A 205 -19.93 -15.41 -22.66
CA ALA A 205 -19.53 -14.52 -21.57
C ALA A 205 -18.92 -15.28 -20.40
N LEU A 206 -19.45 -16.44 -20.04
CA LEU A 206 -18.84 -17.31 -19.02
C LEU A 206 -17.42 -17.73 -19.43
N TYR A 207 -17.23 -18.27 -20.63
CA TYR A 207 -15.91 -18.71 -21.09
C TYR A 207 -14.90 -17.56 -21.12
N ILE A 208 -15.33 -16.36 -21.58
CA ILE A 208 -14.47 -15.17 -21.57
C ILE A 208 -14.11 -14.78 -20.13
N SER A 209 -15.08 -14.71 -19.23
CA SER A 209 -14.83 -14.27 -17.83
C SER A 209 -13.92 -15.25 -17.11
N PHE A 210 -14.17 -16.56 -17.23
CA PHE A 210 -13.31 -17.58 -16.63
C PHE A 210 -11.94 -17.68 -17.30
N GLY A 211 -11.85 -17.46 -18.62
CA GLY A 211 -10.59 -17.41 -19.35
C GLY A 211 -9.71 -16.23 -18.93
N LEU A 212 -10.32 -15.03 -18.78
CA LEU A 212 -9.60 -13.80 -18.39
C LEU A 212 -9.20 -13.77 -16.89
N THR A 213 -9.81 -14.58 -16.05
CA THR A 213 -9.48 -14.62 -14.62
C THR A 213 -8.88 -15.95 -14.23
N GLY A 214 -9.62 -17.04 -14.26
CA GLY A 214 -9.16 -18.38 -13.92
C GLY A 214 -8.07 -18.89 -14.86
N GLY A 215 -8.19 -18.61 -16.17
CA GLY A 215 -7.17 -18.98 -17.17
C GLY A 215 -5.85 -18.24 -16.96
N ILE A 216 -5.90 -16.93 -16.70
CA ILE A 216 -4.70 -16.13 -16.38
C ILE A 216 -4.10 -16.57 -15.05
N ALA A 217 -4.92 -16.77 -14.01
CA ALA A 217 -4.42 -17.26 -12.72
C ALA A 217 -3.74 -18.64 -12.85
N LEU A 218 -4.28 -19.52 -13.69
CA LEU A 218 -3.69 -20.84 -13.99
C LEU A 218 -2.35 -20.71 -14.73
N LEU A 219 -2.26 -19.83 -15.72
CA LEU A 219 -0.99 -19.56 -16.44
C LEU A 219 0.08 -19.05 -15.46
N PHE A 220 -0.28 -18.14 -14.58
CA PHE A 220 0.62 -17.61 -13.56
C PHE A 220 1.01 -18.67 -12.51
N ALA A 221 0.12 -19.59 -12.17
CA ALA A 221 0.43 -20.70 -11.27
C ALA A 221 1.40 -21.72 -11.88
N ILE A 222 1.29 -22.00 -13.19
CA ILE A 222 2.14 -22.97 -13.88
C ILE A 222 3.51 -22.38 -14.18
N ALA A 223 3.56 -21.18 -14.76
CA ALA A 223 4.78 -20.58 -15.29
C ALA A 223 4.99 -19.12 -14.86
N PRO A 224 5.08 -18.83 -13.54
CA PRO A 224 5.18 -17.46 -13.04
C PRO A 224 6.41 -16.72 -13.56
N GLY A 225 7.54 -17.38 -13.71
CA GLY A 225 8.81 -16.80 -14.18
C GLY A 225 8.79 -16.31 -15.64
N LEU A 226 7.77 -16.65 -16.44
CA LEU A 226 7.59 -16.09 -17.78
C LEU A 226 6.95 -14.70 -17.77
N PHE A 227 6.29 -14.33 -16.67
CA PHE A 227 5.47 -13.12 -16.60
C PHE A 227 5.98 -12.12 -15.56
N PHE A 228 6.72 -12.58 -14.55
CA PHE A 228 7.13 -11.77 -13.42
C PHE A 228 8.60 -11.96 -13.05
N ASN A 229 9.23 -10.86 -12.64
CA ASN A 229 10.49 -10.86 -11.93
C ASN A 229 10.22 -10.94 -10.43
N PHE A 230 11.12 -11.59 -9.69
CA PHE A 230 11.01 -11.83 -8.25
C PHE A 230 12.01 -11.01 -7.42
N LEU A 231 12.64 -10.02 -8.04
CA LEU A 231 13.38 -8.94 -7.40
C LEU A 231 12.67 -7.61 -7.68
N SER A 232 12.73 -6.68 -6.75
CA SER A 232 12.36 -5.30 -7.03
C SER A 232 13.38 -4.64 -7.96
N GLU A 233 13.02 -3.50 -8.54
CA GLU A 233 13.95 -2.75 -9.41
C GLU A 233 15.23 -2.34 -8.65
N GLN A 234 15.07 -1.86 -7.40
CA GLN A 234 16.19 -1.48 -6.55
C GLN A 234 17.07 -2.68 -6.18
N GLU A 235 16.46 -3.82 -5.84
CA GLU A 235 17.21 -5.05 -5.57
C GLU A 235 17.96 -5.53 -6.82
N SER A 236 17.35 -5.47 -7.98
CA SER A 236 17.97 -5.85 -9.25
C SER A 236 19.19 -4.96 -9.55
N GLN A 237 19.06 -3.65 -9.42
CA GLN A 237 20.15 -2.71 -9.64
C GLN A 237 21.30 -2.91 -8.64
N TYR A 238 21.00 -3.27 -7.40
CA TYR A 238 22.01 -3.46 -6.36
C TYR A 238 22.67 -4.84 -6.41
N PHE A 239 21.89 -5.90 -6.56
CA PHE A 239 22.38 -7.27 -6.41
C PHE A 239 22.93 -7.89 -7.70
N LEU A 240 22.35 -7.61 -8.87
CA LEU A 240 22.79 -8.28 -10.11
C LEU A 240 24.25 -7.99 -10.48
N PRO A 241 24.79 -6.76 -10.32
CA PRO A 241 26.22 -6.51 -10.56
C PRO A 241 27.13 -7.29 -9.60
N GLN A 242 26.70 -7.49 -8.36
CA GLN A 242 27.46 -8.26 -7.37
C GLN A 242 27.40 -9.78 -7.68
N ALA A 243 26.22 -10.26 -8.11
CA ALA A 243 26.03 -11.65 -8.54
C ALA A 243 26.90 -12.01 -9.73
N ALA A 244 27.12 -11.08 -10.66
CA ALA A 244 28.00 -11.29 -11.80
C ALA A 244 29.48 -11.49 -11.41
N GLN A 245 29.88 -11.00 -10.25
CA GLN A 245 31.25 -11.07 -9.74
C GLN A 245 31.46 -12.14 -8.67
N ASN A 246 30.37 -12.63 -8.05
CA ASN A 246 30.44 -13.57 -6.93
C ASN A 246 29.35 -14.64 -7.02
N ASN A 247 29.77 -15.88 -7.29
CA ASN A 247 28.89 -17.04 -7.41
C ASN A 247 28.06 -17.32 -6.14
N GLN A 248 28.59 -16.99 -4.96
CA GLN A 248 27.85 -17.19 -3.71
C GLN A 248 26.68 -16.21 -3.60
N VAL A 249 26.90 -14.94 -3.99
CA VAL A 249 25.84 -13.92 -4.07
C VAL A 249 24.79 -14.35 -5.09
N ALA A 250 25.21 -14.80 -6.26
CA ALA A 250 24.30 -15.32 -7.31
C ALA A 250 23.43 -16.47 -6.79
N ALA A 251 24.01 -17.40 -6.02
CA ALA A 251 23.26 -18.51 -5.44
C ALA A 251 22.25 -18.08 -4.38
N ILE A 252 22.57 -17.07 -3.55
CA ILE A 252 21.64 -16.50 -2.54
C ILE A 252 20.48 -15.81 -3.26
N ILE A 253 20.74 -15.02 -4.29
CA ILE A 253 19.71 -14.32 -5.06
C ILE A 253 18.79 -15.31 -5.76
N GLY A 254 19.34 -16.33 -6.44
CA GLY A 254 18.53 -17.37 -7.06
C GLY A 254 17.65 -18.13 -6.04
N ALA A 255 18.16 -18.35 -4.83
CA ALA A 255 17.38 -18.94 -3.74
C ALA A 255 16.25 -18.00 -3.26
N LEU A 256 16.51 -16.69 -3.16
CA LEU A 256 15.50 -15.68 -2.82
C LEU A 256 14.38 -15.62 -3.87
N GLU A 257 14.75 -15.55 -5.15
CA GLU A 257 13.79 -15.54 -6.26
C GLU A 257 12.92 -16.80 -6.27
N ASN A 258 13.51 -17.96 -6.03
CA ASN A 258 12.78 -19.22 -5.96
C ASN A 258 11.78 -19.25 -4.79
N VAL A 259 12.13 -18.72 -3.63
CA VAL A 259 11.21 -18.63 -2.48
C VAL A 259 10.06 -17.67 -2.79
N ARG A 260 10.33 -16.48 -3.32
CA ARG A 260 9.32 -15.52 -3.73
C ARG A 260 8.41 -16.05 -4.84
N MET A 261 8.98 -16.76 -5.81
CA MET A 261 8.23 -17.49 -6.85
C MET A 261 7.30 -18.53 -6.22
N GLY A 262 7.76 -19.24 -5.20
CA GLY A 262 6.96 -20.21 -4.45
C GLY A 262 5.77 -19.56 -3.73
N ILE A 263 5.97 -18.40 -3.09
CA ILE A 263 4.91 -17.60 -2.44
C ILE A 263 3.85 -17.21 -3.47
N PHE A 264 4.28 -16.59 -4.57
CA PHE A 264 3.38 -16.19 -5.66
C PHE A 264 2.59 -17.38 -6.24
N ARG A 265 3.28 -18.49 -6.55
CA ARG A 265 2.67 -19.70 -7.12
C ARG A 265 1.60 -20.30 -6.22
N SER A 266 1.85 -20.33 -4.91
CA SER A 266 0.89 -20.81 -3.91
C SER A 266 -0.41 -20.00 -3.96
N ASP A 267 -0.32 -18.68 -4.04
CA ASP A 267 -1.50 -17.82 -4.09
C ASP A 267 -2.19 -17.81 -5.46
N ALA A 268 -1.44 -17.99 -6.53
CA ALA A 268 -2.03 -18.20 -7.85
C ALA A 268 -2.89 -19.48 -7.90
N TRP A 269 -2.39 -20.59 -7.35
CA TRP A 269 -3.18 -21.82 -7.19
C TRP A 269 -4.39 -21.62 -6.29
N ARG A 270 -4.24 -20.91 -5.17
CA ARG A 270 -5.35 -20.55 -4.29
C ARG A 270 -6.45 -19.82 -5.07
N SER A 271 -6.09 -18.81 -5.86
CA SER A 271 -7.04 -18.06 -6.69
C SER A 271 -7.73 -18.97 -7.72
N VAL A 272 -7.00 -19.89 -8.37
CA VAL A 272 -7.58 -20.88 -9.28
C VAL A 272 -8.63 -21.74 -8.57
N PHE A 273 -8.35 -22.24 -7.37
CA PHE A 273 -9.31 -23.06 -6.61
C PHE A 273 -10.55 -22.26 -6.19
N ILE A 274 -10.39 -21.02 -5.74
CA ILE A 274 -11.52 -20.14 -5.39
C ILE A 274 -12.40 -19.88 -6.62
N ILE A 275 -11.79 -19.58 -7.76
CA ILE A 275 -12.52 -19.37 -9.03
C ILE A 275 -13.22 -20.67 -9.48
N ALA A 276 -12.57 -21.82 -9.34
CA ALA A 276 -13.15 -23.11 -9.70
C ALA A 276 -14.38 -23.45 -8.83
N ILE A 277 -14.31 -23.22 -7.51
CA ILE A 277 -15.44 -23.43 -6.59
C ILE A 277 -16.59 -22.49 -6.93
N GLY A 278 -16.32 -21.20 -7.11
CA GLY A 278 -17.33 -20.22 -7.53
C GLY A 278 -17.95 -20.56 -8.90
N GLY A 279 -17.12 -21.06 -9.82
CA GLY A 279 -17.56 -21.58 -11.12
C GLY A 279 -18.46 -22.79 -11.01
N LEU A 280 -18.14 -23.73 -10.11
CA LEU A 280 -18.98 -24.90 -9.84
C LEU A 280 -20.34 -24.48 -9.28
N LEU A 281 -20.38 -23.57 -8.31
CA LEU A 281 -21.63 -23.02 -7.77
C LEU A 281 -22.47 -22.37 -8.86
N THR A 282 -21.84 -21.55 -9.70
CA THR A 282 -22.49 -20.88 -10.83
C THR A 282 -23.03 -21.89 -11.86
N PHE A 283 -22.27 -22.94 -12.16
CA PHE A 283 -22.68 -24.02 -13.06
C PHE A 283 -23.87 -24.82 -12.52
N LEU A 284 -23.83 -25.21 -11.23
CA LEU A 284 -24.94 -25.94 -10.60
C LEU A 284 -26.20 -25.09 -10.54
N PHE A 285 -26.11 -23.79 -10.30
CA PHE A 285 -27.20 -22.85 -10.37
C PHE A 285 -27.77 -22.74 -11.78
N ALA A 286 -26.93 -22.58 -12.79
CA ALA A 286 -27.35 -22.54 -14.20
C ALA A 286 -28.03 -23.84 -14.67
N ARG A 287 -27.69 -24.98 -14.07
CA ARG A 287 -28.33 -26.30 -14.30
C ARG A 287 -29.58 -26.49 -13.46
N LYS A 288 -30.03 -25.48 -12.70
CA LYS A 288 -31.19 -25.55 -11.78
C LYS A 288 -31.07 -26.66 -10.70
N LYS A 289 -29.82 -27.09 -10.39
CA LYS A 289 -29.52 -28.04 -9.30
C LYS A 289 -29.40 -27.37 -7.94
N LEU A 290 -29.16 -26.05 -7.90
CA LEU A 290 -29.16 -25.21 -6.71
C LEU A 290 -30.30 -24.18 -6.84
N ASN A 291 -31.02 -23.94 -5.75
CA ASN A 291 -31.92 -22.80 -5.66
C ASN A 291 -31.13 -21.50 -5.39
N ALA A 292 -31.78 -20.34 -5.57
CA ALA A 292 -31.16 -19.03 -5.44
C ALA A 292 -30.56 -18.81 -4.04
N ASN A 293 -31.26 -19.27 -2.99
CA ASN A 293 -30.77 -19.05 -1.60
C ASN A 293 -29.50 -19.84 -1.36
N PHE A 294 -29.44 -21.13 -1.72
CA PHE A 294 -28.20 -21.91 -1.56
C PHE A 294 -27.07 -21.41 -2.45
N PHE A 295 -27.35 -20.92 -3.65
CA PHE A 295 -26.36 -20.30 -4.53
C PHE A 295 -25.75 -19.05 -3.90
N VAL A 296 -26.61 -18.11 -3.47
CA VAL A 296 -26.13 -16.85 -2.85
C VAL A 296 -25.40 -17.13 -1.54
N THR A 297 -25.94 -18.01 -0.68
CA THR A 297 -25.25 -18.39 0.57
C THR A 297 -23.90 -19.03 0.28
N GLY A 298 -23.80 -19.91 -0.70
CA GLY A 298 -22.53 -20.52 -1.12
C GLY A 298 -21.51 -19.50 -1.58
N LEU A 299 -21.92 -18.47 -2.33
CA LEU A 299 -21.05 -17.37 -2.75
C LEU A 299 -20.62 -16.50 -1.56
N ILE A 300 -21.52 -16.21 -0.62
CA ILE A 300 -21.18 -15.45 0.60
C ILE A 300 -20.12 -16.22 1.42
N VAL A 301 -20.31 -17.52 1.64
CA VAL A 301 -19.34 -18.35 2.37
C VAL A 301 -18.00 -18.38 1.64
N LEU A 302 -18.01 -18.58 0.31
CA LEU A 302 -16.79 -18.58 -0.49
C LEU A 302 -16.04 -17.24 -0.37
N CYS A 303 -16.77 -16.13 -0.46
CA CYS A 303 -16.22 -14.80 -0.30
C CYS A 303 -15.62 -14.58 1.10
N LEU A 304 -16.34 -14.96 2.15
CA LEU A 304 -15.83 -14.84 3.53
C LEU A 304 -14.57 -15.65 3.73
N VAL A 305 -14.51 -16.89 3.23
CA VAL A 305 -13.31 -17.73 3.31
C VAL A 305 -12.16 -17.10 2.52
N ASP A 306 -12.44 -16.60 1.31
CA ASP A 306 -11.45 -15.97 0.45
C ASP A 306 -10.83 -14.74 1.13
N MET A 307 -11.62 -13.75 1.51
CA MET A 307 -11.17 -12.50 2.11
C MET A 307 -10.55 -12.73 3.49
N TRP A 308 -11.23 -13.48 4.36
CA TRP A 308 -10.75 -13.73 5.72
C TRP A 308 -9.37 -14.39 5.77
N THR A 309 -9.12 -15.36 4.89
CA THR A 309 -7.83 -16.06 4.86
C THR A 309 -6.68 -15.18 4.36
N VAL A 310 -6.97 -14.17 3.54
CA VAL A 310 -6.01 -13.16 3.12
C VAL A 310 -5.81 -12.12 4.22
N ASP A 311 -6.88 -11.54 4.76
CA ASP A 311 -6.83 -10.49 5.77
C ASP A 311 -6.07 -10.93 7.02
N LYS A 312 -6.25 -12.18 7.45
CA LYS A 312 -5.55 -12.77 8.61
C LYS A 312 -4.03 -12.85 8.45
N ARG A 313 -3.49 -12.74 7.26
CA ARG A 313 -2.04 -12.66 7.04
C ARG A 313 -1.47 -11.32 7.50
N TYR A 314 -2.27 -10.25 7.34
CA TYR A 314 -1.86 -8.85 7.55
C TYR A 314 -2.40 -8.26 8.84
N LEU A 315 -3.55 -8.75 9.32
CA LEU A 315 -4.15 -8.33 10.58
C LEU A 315 -4.60 -9.55 11.40
N ASN A 316 -3.79 -9.92 12.36
CA ASN A 316 -4.04 -11.05 13.25
C ASN A 316 -3.85 -10.64 14.72
N SER A 317 -4.03 -11.59 15.65
CA SER A 317 -3.95 -11.33 17.09
C SER A 317 -2.60 -10.77 17.57
N GLU A 318 -1.52 -10.99 16.83
CA GLU A 318 -0.18 -10.50 17.18
C GLU A 318 -0.05 -8.97 16.99
N HIS A 319 -0.93 -8.38 16.17
CA HIS A 319 -0.96 -6.93 15.94
C HIS A 319 -1.81 -6.17 16.97
N PHE A 320 -2.48 -6.88 17.88
CA PHE A 320 -3.31 -6.26 18.91
C PHE A 320 -2.62 -6.30 20.27
N ILE A 321 -2.62 -5.15 20.93
CA ILE A 321 -2.16 -5.02 22.31
C ILE A 321 -3.34 -5.37 23.23
N ARG A 322 -3.06 -6.05 24.35
CA ARG A 322 -4.09 -6.40 25.33
C ARG A 322 -4.66 -5.12 25.96
N LYS A 323 -5.97 -5.08 26.18
CA LYS A 323 -6.64 -3.91 26.78
C LYS A 323 -6.07 -3.53 28.17
N GLN A 324 -5.51 -4.49 28.90
CA GLN A 324 -4.87 -4.24 30.19
C GLN A 324 -3.57 -3.44 30.01
N ASP A 325 -2.83 -3.70 28.97
CA ASP A 325 -1.54 -3.05 28.70
C ASP A 325 -1.71 -1.62 28.18
N THR A 326 -2.90 -1.26 27.65
CA THR A 326 -3.21 0.10 27.19
C THR A 326 -3.54 1.09 28.31
N LYS A 327 -3.71 0.62 29.56
CA LYS A 327 -4.01 1.51 30.71
C LYS A 327 -2.79 2.34 31.12
N ASP A 328 -1.60 1.82 30.91
CA ASP A 328 -0.34 2.53 31.12
C ASP A 328 0.32 2.79 29.77
N PHE A 329 -0.10 3.85 29.10
CA PHE A 329 0.45 4.23 27.80
C PHE A 329 1.96 4.54 27.88
N ALA A 330 2.45 4.99 29.03
CA ALA A 330 3.88 5.25 29.25
C ALA A 330 4.73 3.96 29.19
N SER A 331 4.12 2.79 29.43
CA SER A 331 4.84 1.50 29.35
C SER A 331 5.33 1.19 27.92
N PHE A 332 4.69 1.75 26.88
CA PHE A 332 5.13 1.61 25.48
C PHE A 332 6.36 2.45 25.15
N PHE A 333 6.64 3.45 25.97
CA PHE A 333 7.78 4.35 25.81
C PHE A 333 8.63 4.32 27.11
N PRO A 334 9.38 3.23 27.36
CA PRO A 334 10.21 3.17 28.56
C PRO A 334 11.26 4.27 28.54
N LYS A 335 11.39 4.99 29.66
CA LYS A 335 12.40 6.06 29.79
C LYS A 335 13.79 5.49 29.62
N SER A 336 14.53 6.02 28.66
CA SER A 336 15.95 5.74 28.48
C SER A 336 16.79 6.34 29.61
N PRO A 337 18.04 5.96 29.76
CA PRO A 337 18.98 6.66 30.68
C PRO A 337 19.08 8.15 30.37
N ALA A 338 19.09 8.54 29.10
CA ALA A 338 19.12 9.94 28.68
C ALA A 338 17.87 10.70 29.15
N ASP A 339 16.66 10.11 28.97
CA ASP A 339 15.41 10.72 29.39
C ASP A 339 15.38 11.01 30.91
N ARG A 340 15.94 10.09 31.72
CA ARG A 340 15.98 10.24 33.17
C ARG A 340 16.86 11.42 33.60
N VAL A 341 17.95 11.67 32.89
CA VAL A 341 18.84 12.79 33.14
C VAL A 341 18.19 14.11 32.72
N ILE A 342 17.64 14.16 31.49
CA ILE A 342 17.06 15.38 30.94
C ILE A 342 15.82 15.81 31.71
N LEU A 343 14.99 14.88 32.19
CA LEU A 343 13.79 15.17 32.97
C LEU A 343 14.07 15.74 34.38
N GLN A 344 15.34 15.78 34.83
CA GLN A 344 15.72 16.47 36.05
C GLN A 344 15.93 17.98 35.86
N ASP A 345 16.01 18.42 34.60
CA ASP A 345 16.14 19.86 34.30
C ASP A 345 14.73 20.52 34.42
N ASN A 346 14.67 21.57 35.23
CA ASN A 346 13.47 22.37 35.45
C ASN A 346 13.28 23.51 34.45
N ASP A 347 14.21 23.70 33.51
CA ASP A 347 14.10 24.71 32.45
C ASP A 347 12.93 24.32 31.49
N PRO A 348 11.88 25.14 31.36
CA PRO A 348 10.76 24.81 30.48
C PRO A 348 11.04 25.07 28.99
N TYR A 349 12.17 25.69 28.65
CA TYR A 349 12.40 26.21 27.29
C TYR A 349 13.40 25.41 26.45
N TYR A 350 14.05 24.36 26.98
CA TYR A 350 14.98 23.55 26.22
C TYR A 350 14.29 22.68 25.17
N ARG A 351 15.04 22.30 24.14
CA ARG A 351 14.68 21.25 23.17
C ARG A 351 15.73 20.17 23.14
N VAL A 352 15.28 18.98 22.68
CA VAL A 352 16.10 17.77 22.59
C VAL A 352 16.29 17.39 21.13
N TYR A 353 17.52 17.10 20.75
CA TYR A 353 17.90 16.55 19.47
C TYR A 353 18.35 15.09 19.65
N ASN A 354 17.50 14.13 19.29
CA ASN A 354 17.80 12.71 19.43
C ASN A 354 18.41 12.16 18.15
N LEU A 355 19.68 11.75 18.22
CA LEU A 355 20.46 11.17 17.13
C LEU A 355 20.50 9.63 17.17
N THR A 356 19.91 9.00 18.19
CA THR A 356 19.83 7.52 18.29
C THR A 356 18.70 6.93 17.46
N THR A 357 17.79 7.78 16.98
CA THR A 357 16.62 7.42 16.17
C THR A 357 16.57 8.27 14.90
N ASN A 358 15.66 7.95 13.99
CA ASN A 358 15.37 8.88 12.89
C ASN A 358 14.56 10.06 13.45
N THR A 359 15.27 11.13 13.83
CA THR A 359 14.74 12.31 14.54
C THR A 359 13.43 12.84 13.94
N PHE A 360 13.30 12.86 12.61
CA PHE A 360 12.14 13.43 11.91
C PHE A 360 11.03 12.43 11.59
N SER A 361 11.19 11.18 12.05
CA SER A 361 10.17 10.12 11.97
C SER A 361 9.88 9.48 13.33
N ASP A 362 10.54 9.96 14.40
CA ASP A 362 10.38 9.47 15.77
C ASP A 362 9.28 10.20 16.52
N GLY A 363 8.43 9.47 17.23
CA GLY A 363 7.42 10.00 18.15
C GLY A 363 7.79 9.84 19.63
N ALA A 364 8.70 8.91 19.97
CA ALA A 364 9.02 8.56 21.35
C ALA A 364 9.72 9.72 22.09
N THR A 365 10.66 10.41 21.44
CA THR A 365 11.34 11.57 22.03
C THR A 365 10.35 12.67 22.39
N SER A 366 9.35 12.91 21.53
CA SER A 366 8.33 13.94 21.76
C SER A 366 7.35 13.57 22.88
N PHE A 367 7.32 12.31 23.32
CA PHE A 367 6.49 11.89 24.46
C PHE A 367 6.99 12.47 25.78
N TYR A 368 8.30 12.58 25.96
CA TYR A 368 8.91 13.10 27.19
C TYR A 368 9.44 14.53 27.08
N HIS A 369 9.84 14.95 25.88
CA HIS A 369 10.60 16.19 25.67
C HIS A 369 10.04 17.03 24.53
N LYS A 370 10.39 18.33 24.55
CA LYS A 370 10.19 19.20 23.38
C LYS A 370 11.26 18.87 22.34
N ALA A 371 10.99 17.92 21.45
CA ALA A 371 11.93 17.50 20.44
C ALA A 371 12.06 18.53 19.29
N ILE A 372 13.25 18.61 18.69
CA ILE A 372 13.46 19.32 17.41
C ILE A 372 12.74 18.58 16.29
N GLY A 373 12.66 17.25 16.39
CA GLY A 373 12.09 16.37 15.39
C GLY A 373 10.63 16.04 15.60
N GLY A 374 10.27 14.83 15.20
CA GLY A 374 8.92 14.30 15.21
C GLY A 374 8.37 14.10 13.80
N TYR A 375 7.36 13.24 13.69
CA TYR A 375 6.70 12.97 12.40
C TYR A 375 5.47 13.87 12.24
N HIS A 376 5.43 14.60 11.12
CA HIS A 376 4.25 15.32 10.68
C HIS A 376 4.16 15.34 9.16
N ALA A 377 3.09 14.75 8.60
CA ALA A 377 2.91 14.57 7.16
C ALA A 377 2.68 15.89 6.39
N ALA A 378 2.39 16.99 7.09
CA ALA A 378 2.17 18.32 6.53
C ALA A 378 2.87 19.39 7.38
N LYS A 379 4.13 19.14 7.77
CA LYS A 379 4.95 20.14 8.49
C LYS A 379 5.13 21.40 7.63
N LEU A 380 5.49 22.52 8.27
CA LEU A 380 5.77 23.77 7.55
C LEU A 380 6.89 23.57 6.52
N GLY A 381 6.72 24.10 5.32
CA GLY A 381 7.70 24.01 4.23
C GLY A 381 9.06 24.58 4.63
N ARG A 382 9.08 25.77 5.20
CA ARG A 382 10.31 26.42 5.70
C ARG A 382 11.04 25.58 6.75
N TYR A 383 10.30 24.85 7.60
CA TYR A 383 10.92 23.95 8.57
C TYR A 383 11.51 22.71 7.90
N GLN A 384 10.86 22.18 6.88
CA GLN A 384 11.41 21.08 6.08
C GLN A 384 12.70 21.50 5.35
N GLU A 385 12.73 22.70 4.79
CA GLU A 385 13.92 23.25 4.14
C GLU A 385 15.06 23.48 5.15
N LEU A 386 14.74 23.95 6.37
CA LEU A 386 15.70 24.07 7.45
C LEU A 386 16.28 22.70 7.83
N ILE A 387 15.46 21.66 7.88
CA ILE A 387 15.91 20.28 8.12
C ILE A 387 16.89 19.85 7.02
N GLU A 388 16.49 19.97 5.76
CA GLU A 388 17.26 19.46 4.62
C GLU A 388 18.60 20.20 4.42
N HIS A 389 18.60 21.52 4.59
CA HIS A 389 19.74 22.35 4.23
C HIS A 389 20.66 22.70 5.41
N GLN A 390 20.18 22.60 6.65
CA GLN A 390 20.93 23.03 7.82
C GLN A 390 21.02 21.96 8.91
N ILE A 391 19.89 21.49 9.44
CA ILE A 391 19.89 20.59 10.62
C ILE A 391 20.53 19.25 10.27
N SER A 392 20.19 18.66 9.12
CA SER A 392 20.79 17.39 8.67
C SER A 392 22.29 17.50 8.35
N LYS A 393 22.80 18.71 8.19
CA LYS A 393 24.23 19.00 8.00
C LYS A 393 24.96 19.32 9.31
N GLY A 394 24.25 19.26 10.45
CA GLY A 394 24.85 19.54 11.75
C GLY A 394 25.19 20.99 11.99
N ASN A 395 24.46 21.96 11.39
CA ASN A 395 24.71 23.38 11.60
C ASN A 395 24.39 23.77 13.04
N GLU A 396 25.43 23.93 13.87
CA GLU A 396 25.34 24.26 15.29
C GLU A 396 24.61 25.60 15.54
N GLN A 397 24.82 26.59 14.69
CA GLN A 397 24.18 27.90 14.86
C GLN A 397 22.68 27.79 14.75
N VAL A 398 22.16 26.93 13.81
CA VAL A 398 20.75 26.69 13.66
C VAL A 398 20.20 25.84 14.82
N LEU A 399 20.95 24.87 15.31
CA LEU A 399 20.58 24.09 16.48
C LEU A 399 20.49 24.96 17.73
N ASN A 400 21.44 25.89 17.90
CA ASN A 400 21.42 26.90 18.98
C ASN A 400 20.21 27.84 18.84
N MET A 401 19.93 28.33 17.63
CA MET A 401 18.73 29.15 17.35
C MET A 401 17.43 28.40 17.71
N LEU A 402 17.39 27.09 17.51
CA LEU A 402 16.27 26.24 17.89
C LEU A 402 16.26 25.88 19.38
N ASN A 403 17.22 26.37 20.17
CA ASN A 403 17.38 26.06 21.57
C ASN A 403 17.57 24.56 21.87
N ALA A 404 18.37 23.87 21.05
CA ALA A 404 18.78 22.49 21.26
C ALA A 404 19.79 22.40 22.39
N LYS A 405 19.30 22.25 23.62
CA LYS A 405 20.14 22.18 24.81
C LYS A 405 20.70 20.78 25.02
N TYR A 406 19.95 19.74 24.67
CA TYR A 406 20.35 18.36 24.88
C TYR A 406 20.44 17.60 23.58
N TYR A 407 21.51 16.80 23.47
CA TYR A 407 21.74 15.83 22.40
C TYR A 407 21.67 14.43 22.97
N ILE A 408 20.81 13.56 22.44
CA ILE A 408 20.81 12.14 22.78
C ILE A 408 21.62 11.42 21.72
N VAL A 409 22.77 10.87 22.13
CA VAL A 409 23.67 10.10 21.26
C VAL A 409 23.85 8.69 21.79
N PRO A 410 24.24 7.71 20.95
CA PRO A 410 24.55 6.36 21.42
C PRO A 410 25.90 6.36 22.15
N ASP A 411 25.97 5.69 23.32
CA ASP A 411 27.20 5.37 23.99
C ASP A 411 27.98 4.22 23.31
N GLU A 412 29.10 3.79 23.89
CA GLU A 412 29.90 2.66 23.38
C GLU A 412 29.07 1.33 23.30
N ASN A 413 28.05 1.18 24.15
CA ASN A 413 27.15 0.04 24.20
C ASN A 413 25.86 0.28 23.38
N ARG A 414 25.82 1.34 22.57
CA ARG A 414 24.65 1.80 21.78
C ARG A 414 23.42 2.17 22.63
N GLN A 415 23.61 2.49 23.92
CA GLN A 415 22.54 2.99 24.77
C GLN A 415 22.39 4.51 24.61
N PRO A 416 21.15 5.06 24.65
CA PRO A 416 20.92 6.50 24.57
C PRO A 416 21.52 7.23 25.78
N GLN A 417 22.44 8.17 25.55
CA GLN A 417 23.06 9.01 26.54
C GLN A 417 22.86 10.49 26.22
N ALA A 418 22.61 11.31 27.24
CA ALA A 418 22.39 12.75 27.09
C ALA A 418 23.74 13.52 27.23
N HIS A 419 23.94 14.45 26.31
CA HIS A 419 25.04 15.42 26.30
C HIS A 419 24.50 16.83 26.24
#